data_12bbdb5c3571dd9a05bd66304899a969
#
_entry.id   12bbdb5c3571dd9a05bd66304899a969
#
_cell.length_a   1.000
_cell.length_b   1.000
_cell.length_c   1.000
_cell.angle_alpha   90.00
_cell.angle_beta   90.00
_cell.angle_gamma   90.00
#
_symmetry.space_group_name_H-M   'P 1'
#
loop_
_entity.id
_entity.type
_entity.pdbx_description
1 polymer ?
#
loop_
_entity_poly.entity_id
_entity_poly.type
_entity_poly.pdbx_seq_one_letter_code
_entity_poly.pdbx_strand_id
1 'polypeptide(L)'
;MSPVPPIRVRALTAAPTRADGQYVLYWMTATRRLERNHALDHAAQLAETLQKPLVIFEAISAGYRWASDRHHQAILDGMLEHERVLASKAVCYFPYVESKPGAGSGLLSTLADSACAVITDDSPVFGTPRLLEAAARL
;
A
#
# COMPACT_ATOMS: atom_id res chain seq x y z
N MET A 1 -15.57 6.36 -11.54
CA MET A 1 -15.35 5.59 -10.28
C MET A 1 -16.31 6.13 -9.23
N SER A 2 -17.07 5.25 -8.57
CA SER A 2 -17.97 5.69 -7.50
C SER A 2 -17.14 6.07 -6.25
N PRO A 3 -17.52 7.12 -5.51
CA PRO A 3 -16.80 7.50 -4.30
C PRO A 3 -16.85 6.39 -3.25
N VAL A 4 -15.72 6.18 -2.56
CA VAL A 4 -15.65 5.22 -1.46
C VAL A 4 -16.50 5.74 -0.30
N PRO A 5 -17.45 4.96 0.22
CA PRO A 5 -18.30 5.41 1.34
C PRO A 5 -17.46 5.78 2.57
N PRO A 6 -17.74 6.91 3.25
CA PRO A 6 -16.96 7.34 4.42
C PRO A 6 -16.86 6.31 5.55
N ILE A 7 -17.89 5.48 5.72
CA ILE A 7 -17.89 4.40 6.73
C ILE A 7 -16.78 3.34 6.48
N ARG A 8 -16.23 3.30 5.27
CA ARG A 8 -15.13 2.39 4.90
C ARG A 8 -13.74 3.03 5.03
N VAL A 9 -13.70 4.28 5.45
CA VAL A 9 -12.44 5.03 5.61
C VAL A 9 -12.24 5.35 7.08
N ARG A 10 -11.10 4.94 7.62
CA ARG A 10 -10.71 5.22 9.00
C ARG A 10 -9.35 5.91 9.03
N ALA A 11 -9.28 7.08 9.64
CA ALA A 11 -8.00 7.72 9.91
C ALA A 11 -7.27 6.98 11.04
N LEU A 12 -6.01 6.62 10.81
CA LEU A 12 -5.14 6.00 11.83
C LEU A 12 -4.39 7.04 12.65
N THR A 13 -4.24 8.25 12.11
CA THR A 13 -3.57 9.37 12.78
C THR A 13 -4.41 10.62 12.67
N ALA A 14 -4.17 11.59 13.53
CA ALA A 14 -4.77 12.92 13.44
C ALA A 14 -4.00 13.86 12.50
N ALA A 15 -2.92 13.39 11.89
CA ALA A 15 -2.12 14.20 10.99
C ALA A 15 -2.92 14.58 9.73
N PRO A 16 -2.87 15.83 9.28
CA PRO A 16 -3.53 16.25 8.07
C PRO A 16 -2.81 15.69 6.83
N THR A 17 -3.53 15.62 5.73
CA THR A 17 -2.93 15.37 4.41
C THR A 17 -1.95 16.49 4.07
N ARG A 18 -0.73 16.13 3.65
CA ARG A 18 0.33 17.08 3.32
C ARG A 18 0.23 17.54 1.86
N ALA A 19 -0.05 18.81 1.66
CA ALA A 19 -0.12 19.38 0.31
C ALA A 19 1.25 19.48 -0.37
N ASP A 20 2.34 19.57 0.39
CA ASP A 20 3.72 19.64 -0.06
C ASP A 20 4.34 18.29 -0.44
N GLY A 21 3.64 17.18 -0.15
CA GLY A 21 4.06 15.84 -0.53
C GLY A 21 4.14 15.67 -2.06
N GLN A 22 4.92 14.70 -2.50
CA GLN A 22 5.19 14.46 -3.91
C GLN A 22 4.16 13.54 -4.57
N TYR A 23 3.53 12.63 -3.82
CA TYR A 23 2.59 11.62 -4.31
C TYR A 23 1.64 11.16 -3.20
N VAL A 24 0.58 10.48 -3.60
CA VAL A 24 -0.24 9.66 -2.68
C VAL A 24 0.31 8.25 -2.71
N LEU A 25 0.58 7.67 -1.53
CA LEU A 25 1.08 6.32 -1.38
C LEU A 25 -0.05 5.36 -1.03
N TYR A 26 -0.30 4.36 -1.87
CA TYR A 26 -1.11 3.20 -1.51
C TYR A 26 -0.19 2.04 -1.11
N TRP A 27 -0.18 1.70 0.17
CA TRP A 27 0.54 0.55 0.69
C TRP A 27 -0.37 -0.68 0.69
N MET A 28 -0.19 -1.53 -0.33
CA MET A 28 -0.97 -2.74 -0.53
C MET A 28 -0.48 -3.85 0.41
N THR A 29 -1.28 -4.22 1.39
CA THR A 29 -0.92 -5.22 2.41
C THR A 29 -1.77 -6.49 2.33
N ALA A 30 -3.09 -6.38 2.47
CA ALA A 30 -4.02 -7.50 2.56
C ALA A 30 -4.83 -7.70 1.28
N THR A 31 -5.35 -6.62 0.70
CA THR A 31 -6.17 -6.67 -0.51
C THR A 31 -5.28 -6.60 -1.75
N ARG A 32 -4.58 -7.71 -2.06
CA ARG A 32 -3.64 -7.79 -3.18
C ARG A 32 -4.36 -8.02 -4.51
N ARG A 33 -5.09 -6.98 -4.96
CA ARG A 33 -5.83 -6.98 -6.23
C ARG A 33 -6.06 -5.55 -6.70
N LEU A 34 -6.19 -5.36 -7.99
CA LEU A 34 -6.43 -4.04 -8.61
C LEU A 34 -7.90 -3.70 -8.77
N GLU A 35 -8.78 -4.70 -8.75
CA GLU A 35 -10.22 -4.52 -8.90
C GLU A 35 -10.95 -4.70 -7.57
N ARG A 36 -12.07 -3.96 -7.41
CA ARG A 36 -12.91 -4.01 -6.19
C ARG A 36 -12.10 -3.83 -4.91
N ASN A 37 -11.19 -2.87 -4.94
CA ASN A 37 -10.27 -2.54 -3.86
C ASN A 37 -10.53 -1.11 -3.37
N HIS A 38 -11.30 -0.98 -2.29
CA HIS A 38 -11.70 0.32 -1.75
C HIS A 38 -10.52 1.18 -1.29
N ALA A 39 -9.44 0.58 -0.80
CA ALA A 39 -8.26 1.34 -0.39
C ALA A 39 -7.54 1.94 -1.62
N LEU A 40 -7.39 1.16 -2.69
CA LEU A 40 -6.86 1.65 -3.96
C LEU A 40 -7.76 2.71 -4.59
N ASP A 41 -9.08 2.48 -4.60
CA ASP A 41 -10.05 3.46 -5.12
C ASP A 41 -9.96 4.78 -4.34
N HIS A 42 -9.86 4.73 -3.01
CA HIS A 42 -9.71 5.92 -2.17
C HIS A 42 -8.37 6.65 -2.43
N ALA A 43 -7.28 5.90 -2.56
CA ALA A 43 -5.98 6.47 -2.88
C ALA A 43 -5.97 7.16 -4.25
N ALA A 44 -6.60 6.56 -5.25
CA ALA A 44 -6.72 7.15 -6.59
C ALA A 44 -7.56 8.44 -6.56
N GLN A 45 -8.70 8.45 -5.87
CA GLN A 45 -9.54 9.65 -5.71
C GLN A 45 -8.81 10.78 -4.99
N LEU A 46 -8.04 10.44 -3.96
CA LEU A 46 -7.23 11.43 -3.24
C LEU A 46 -6.12 12.01 -4.14
N ALA A 47 -5.44 11.14 -4.90
CA ALA A 47 -4.40 11.56 -5.86
C ALA A 47 -4.96 12.51 -6.93
N GLU A 48 -6.13 12.21 -7.49
CA GLU A 48 -6.84 13.10 -8.41
C GLU A 48 -7.20 14.44 -7.75
N THR A 49 -7.75 14.41 -6.53
CA THR A 49 -8.13 15.62 -5.79
C THR A 49 -6.94 16.53 -5.52
N LEU A 50 -5.80 15.95 -5.16
CA LEU A 50 -4.57 16.66 -4.87
C LEU A 50 -3.74 16.99 -6.13
N GLN A 51 -4.13 16.48 -7.29
CA GLN A 51 -3.35 16.60 -8.55
C GLN A 51 -1.92 16.05 -8.38
N LYS A 52 -1.80 14.92 -7.70
CA LYS A 52 -0.52 14.26 -7.40
C LYS A 52 -0.47 12.85 -8.02
N PRO A 53 0.72 12.35 -8.35
CA PRO A 53 0.88 10.95 -8.77
C PRO A 53 0.40 9.97 -7.70
N LEU A 54 -0.05 8.78 -8.14
CA LEU A 54 -0.31 7.63 -7.28
C LEU A 54 0.88 6.66 -7.33
N VAL A 55 1.39 6.31 -6.16
CA VAL A 55 2.39 5.25 -5.99
C VAL A 55 1.72 4.07 -5.29
N ILE A 56 1.81 2.90 -5.90
CA ILE A 56 1.32 1.63 -5.32
C ILE A 56 2.55 0.85 -4.85
N PHE A 57 2.70 0.72 -3.54
CA PHE A 57 3.77 -0.04 -2.91
C PHE A 57 3.25 -1.39 -2.44
N GLU A 58 3.79 -2.46 -3.00
CA GLU A 58 3.45 -3.83 -2.63
C GLU A 58 4.71 -4.59 -2.22
N ALA A 59 4.74 -5.09 -0.98
CA ALA A 59 5.92 -5.75 -0.43
C ALA A 59 5.64 -7.18 0.00
N ILE A 60 6.63 -8.06 -0.16
CA ILE A 60 6.68 -9.39 0.44
C ILE A 60 7.80 -9.38 1.48
N SER A 61 7.45 -9.70 2.73
CA SER A 61 8.42 -9.91 3.80
C SER A 61 8.90 -11.37 3.81
N ALA A 62 10.21 -11.56 4.01
CA ALA A 62 10.81 -12.89 4.06
C ALA A 62 10.64 -13.60 5.41
N GLY A 63 10.42 -12.86 6.50
CA GLY A 63 10.58 -13.35 7.87
C GLY A 63 9.32 -13.41 8.72
N TYR A 64 8.12 -13.55 8.15
CA TYR A 64 6.93 -13.68 8.97
C TYR A 64 6.60 -15.16 9.29
N ARG A 65 5.88 -15.38 10.41
CA ARG A 65 5.60 -16.71 10.98
C ARG A 65 5.01 -17.73 10.01
N TRP A 66 4.23 -17.28 9.03
CA TRP A 66 3.51 -18.14 8.07
C TRP A 66 4.15 -18.12 6.68
N ALA A 67 5.39 -17.60 6.57
CA ALA A 67 6.11 -17.58 5.31
C ALA A 67 6.30 -19.01 4.78
N SER A 68 5.99 -19.21 3.52
CA SER A 68 6.24 -20.46 2.81
C SER A 68 6.45 -20.18 1.32
N ASP A 69 7.23 -21.01 0.65
CA ASP A 69 7.52 -20.86 -0.77
C ASP A 69 6.25 -20.83 -1.62
N ARG A 70 5.29 -21.69 -1.31
CA ARG A 70 4.01 -21.74 -2.01
C ARG A 70 3.20 -20.44 -1.85
N HIS A 71 3.20 -19.86 -0.66
CA HIS A 71 2.50 -18.61 -0.40
C HIS A 71 3.21 -17.44 -1.07
N HIS A 72 4.53 -17.39 -0.99
CA HIS A 72 5.34 -16.40 -1.68
C HIS A 72 5.17 -16.48 -3.19
N GLN A 73 5.16 -17.69 -3.77
CA GLN A 73 4.95 -17.87 -5.20
C GLN A 73 3.63 -17.28 -5.67
N ALA A 74 2.54 -17.56 -4.93
CA ALA A 74 1.22 -17.03 -5.26
C ALA A 74 1.18 -15.49 -5.23
N ILE A 75 1.89 -14.86 -4.28
CA ILE A 75 1.98 -13.39 -4.23
C ILE A 75 2.85 -12.87 -5.38
N LEU A 76 3.99 -13.49 -5.67
CA LEU A 76 4.87 -13.11 -6.78
C LEU A 76 4.17 -13.17 -8.13
N ASP A 77 3.38 -14.22 -8.36
CA ASP A 77 2.57 -14.35 -9.59
C ASP A 77 1.55 -13.20 -9.70
N GLY A 78 0.92 -12.83 -8.57
CA GLY A 78 0.04 -11.67 -8.49
C GLY A 78 0.77 -10.35 -8.77
N MET A 79 1.97 -10.15 -8.23
CA MET A 79 2.78 -8.96 -8.47
C MET A 79 3.18 -8.81 -9.93
N LEU A 80 3.54 -9.90 -10.60
CA LEU A 80 3.84 -9.90 -12.04
C LEU A 80 2.61 -9.52 -12.87
N GLU A 81 1.43 -10.00 -12.50
CA GLU A 81 0.18 -9.60 -13.16
C GLU A 81 -0.15 -8.12 -12.91
N HIS A 82 0.05 -7.63 -11.67
CA HIS A 82 -0.12 -6.21 -11.36
C HIS A 82 0.82 -5.33 -12.20
N GLU A 83 2.09 -5.70 -12.30
CA GLU A 83 3.07 -4.99 -13.14
C GLU A 83 2.61 -4.92 -14.60
N ARG A 84 2.17 -6.04 -15.16
CA ARG A 84 1.67 -6.11 -16.54
C ARG A 84 0.44 -5.22 -16.76
N VAL A 85 -0.53 -5.26 -15.86
CA VAL A 85 -1.77 -4.47 -15.97
C VAL A 85 -1.49 -2.98 -15.78
N LEU A 86 -0.60 -2.62 -14.86
CA LEU A 86 -0.31 -1.23 -14.52
C LEU A 86 0.68 -0.57 -15.48
N ALA A 87 1.42 -1.33 -16.30
CA ALA A 87 2.40 -0.80 -17.25
C ALA A 87 1.82 0.26 -18.23
N SER A 88 0.53 0.18 -18.54
CA SER A 88 -0.18 1.13 -19.42
C SER A 88 -0.94 2.23 -18.66
N LYS A 89 -0.84 2.28 -17.35
CA LYS A 89 -1.55 3.24 -16.49
C LYS A 89 -0.63 4.36 -16.02
N ALA A 90 -1.20 5.53 -15.76
CA ALA A 90 -0.48 6.68 -15.22
C ALA A 90 -0.28 6.56 -13.69
N VAL A 91 0.29 5.44 -13.25
CA VAL A 91 0.59 5.15 -11.84
C VAL A 91 2.01 4.59 -11.73
N CYS A 92 2.65 4.79 -10.59
CA CYS A 92 3.92 4.15 -10.29
C CYS A 92 3.64 2.90 -9.45
N TYR A 93 3.92 1.73 -10.00
CA TYR A 93 3.88 0.47 -9.25
C TYR A 93 5.27 0.11 -8.75
N PHE A 94 5.40 -0.07 -7.45
CA PHE A 94 6.66 -0.36 -6.78
C PHE A 94 6.56 -1.70 -6.02
N PRO A 95 6.82 -2.84 -6.69
CA PRO A 95 6.94 -4.13 -6.05
C PRO A 95 8.27 -4.25 -5.30
N TYR A 96 8.25 -4.80 -4.09
CA TYR A 96 9.45 -5.06 -3.30
C TYR A 96 9.42 -6.48 -2.73
N VAL A 97 10.47 -7.25 -3.00
CA VAL A 97 10.66 -8.60 -2.45
C VAL A 97 11.84 -8.56 -1.48
N GLU A 98 11.56 -8.80 -0.22
CA GLU A 98 12.59 -8.83 0.81
C GLU A 98 13.54 -10.02 0.61
N SER A 99 14.83 -9.77 0.43
CA SER A 99 15.83 -10.80 0.15
C SER A 99 16.22 -11.62 1.40
N LYS A 100 16.11 -11.01 2.58
CA LYS A 100 16.32 -11.62 3.89
C LYS A 100 15.53 -10.86 4.94
N PRO A 101 15.14 -11.48 6.07
CA PRO A 101 14.38 -10.81 7.12
C PRO A 101 15.03 -9.49 7.56
N GLY A 102 14.25 -8.42 7.54
CA GLY A 102 14.68 -7.07 7.94
C GLY A 102 15.36 -6.23 6.85
N ALA A 103 15.59 -6.77 5.65
CA ALA A 103 16.22 -6.00 4.56
C ALA A 103 15.38 -4.79 4.11
N GLY A 104 14.05 -4.86 4.26
CA GLY A 104 13.11 -3.78 3.94
C GLY A 104 12.85 -2.81 5.09
N SER A 105 13.58 -2.93 6.20
CA SER A 105 13.39 -2.05 7.36
C SER A 105 13.60 -0.58 6.98
N GLY A 106 12.64 0.28 7.35
CA GLY A 106 12.67 1.72 7.05
C GLY A 106 12.17 2.11 5.65
N LEU A 107 11.94 1.16 4.74
CA LEU A 107 11.48 1.48 3.39
C LEU A 107 10.13 2.20 3.38
N LEU A 108 9.15 1.70 4.15
CA LEU A 108 7.84 2.35 4.26
C LEU A 108 7.96 3.77 4.83
N SER A 109 8.79 3.96 5.87
CA SER A 109 9.03 5.29 6.45
C SER A 109 9.60 6.26 5.41
N THR A 110 10.61 5.83 4.67
CA THR A 110 11.23 6.64 3.61
C THR A 110 10.21 7.03 2.52
N LEU A 111 9.34 6.09 2.12
CA LEU A 111 8.28 6.39 1.15
C LEU A 111 7.22 7.33 1.75
N ALA A 112 6.86 7.14 3.02
CA ALA A 112 5.88 7.98 3.71
C ALA A 112 6.35 9.42 3.88
N ASP A 113 7.64 9.64 4.11
CA ASP A 113 8.24 10.98 4.28
C ASP A 113 7.99 11.91 3.08
N SER A 114 7.92 11.35 1.88
CA SER A 114 7.67 12.10 0.64
C SER A 114 6.20 12.08 0.21
N ALA A 115 5.34 11.34 0.89
CA ALA A 115 3.94 11.22 0.51
C ALA A 115 3.06 12.35 1.06
N CYS A 116 1.99 12.69 0.33
CA CYS A 116 0.91 13.55 0.83
C CYS A 116 0.09 12.83 1.91
N ALA A 117 -0.15 11.55 1.70
CA ALA A 117 -0.85 10.64 2.60
C ALA A 117 -0.46 9.20 2.28
N VAL A 118 -0.56 8.35 3.29
CA VAL A 118 -0.42 6.89 3.14
C VAL A 118 -1.79 6.26 3.33
N ILE A 119 -2.25 5.56 2.32
CA ILE A 119 -3.50 4.78 2.33
C ILE A 119 -3.12 3.30 2.39
N THR A 120 -3.82 2.52 3.18
CA THR A 120 -3.57 1.08 3.28
C THR A 120 -4.83 0.29 3.58
N ASP A 121 -4.73 -1.02 3.50
CA ASP A 121 -5.83 -1.94 3.83
C ASP A 121 -6.03 -2.03 5.35
N ASP A 122 -7.28 -1.99 5.79
CA ASP A 122 -7.65 -2.28 7.18
C ASP A 122 -8.19 -3.72 7.27
N SER A 123 -7.33 -4.64 7.69
CA SER A 123 -7.67 -6.05 7.86
C SER A 123 -7.48 -6.47 9.32
N PRO A 124 -8.49 -7.11 9.96
CA PRO A 124 -8.40 -7.50 11.36
C PRO A 124 -7.57 -8.77 11.61
N VAL A 125 -6.97 -9.37 10.56
CA VAL A 125 -6.35 -10.69 10.63
C VAL A 125 -4.84 -10.68 10.36
N PHE A 126 -4.16 -11.75 10.73
CA PHE A 126 -2.76 -12.06 10.41
C PHE A 126 -1.73 -10.99 10.78
N GLY A 127 -1.92 -10.32 11.92
CA GLY A 127 -0.95 -9.33 12.40
C GLY A 127 -1.03 -7.95 11.72
N THR A 128 -1.95 -7.77 10.76
CA THR A 128 -2.19 -6.48 10.11
C THR A 128 -2.46 -5.35 11.11
N PRO A 129 -3.27 -5.54 12.19
CA PRO A 129 -3.49 -4.48 13.18
C PRO A 129 -2.20 -3.96 13.81
N ARG A 130 -1.28 -4.85 14.20
CA ARG A 130 0.02 -4.47 14.77
C ARG A 130 0.90 -3.72 13.77
N LEU A 131 0.85 -4.14 12.50
CA LEU A 131 1.56 -3.51 11.41
C LEU A 131 1.05 -2.09 11.18
N LEU A 132 -0.27 -1.89 11.20
CA LEU A 132 -0.92 -0.58 11.07
C LEU A 132 -0.61 0.32 12.26
N GLU A 133 -0.63 -0.20 13.48
CA GLU A 133 -0.25 0.57 14.69
C GLU A 133 1.20 1.02 14.63
N ALA A 134 2.11 0.18 14.14
CA ALA A 134 3.51 0.54 13.95
C ALA A 134 3.67 1.61 12.86
N ALA A 135 2.96 1.47 11.74
CA ALA A 135 2.99 2.45 10.66
C ALA A 135 2.38 3.81 11.05
N ALA A 136 1.36 3.82 11.90
CA ALA A 136 0.74 5.06 12.40
C ALA A 136 1.67 5.90 13.32
N ARG A 137 2.82 5.36 13.70
CA ARG A 137 3.84 6.05 14.52
C ARG A 137 4.98 6.63 13.69
N LEU A 138 4.99 6.37 12.40
CA LEU A 138 5.95 6.95 11.45
C LEU A 138 5.59 8.40 11.14
#